data_709e59733540326ea535d262223d616c
#
_entry.id   709e59733540326ea535d262223d616c
#
_cell.length_a   1.000
_cell.length_b   1.000
_cell.length_c   1.000
_cell.angle_alpha   90.00
_cell.angle_beta   90.00
_cell.angle_gamma   90.00
#
_symmetry.space_group_name_H-M   'P 1'
#
loop_
_entity.id
_entity.type
_entity.pdbx_description
1 polymer ?
#
loop_
_entity_poly.entity_id
_entity_poly.type
_entity_poly.pdbx_seq_one_letter_code
_entity_poly.pdbx_strand_id
1 'polypeptide(L)'
;MRAYAINSQGTAYGEQRNFITQQEQGPVFGSFFDSRDGYQYETVTIGEQVWMAENLAYLPTVNPIAGEGSTTNPDYHVYNYDGTNVAEAKATNNYQTYGVLYNWTAALSACPPGWHLPSDEEWTILGTYLANNGYNYDGSIGGNKTAKSMASATGWNPSSNEGVPGNTDYPEYRNKSGFSALPGGIRLNNRVFNEIGNQAVWWTSTEDNLNNEFSLCQVLVYNNVSLNRGQTYWAHSHSVRCLRD
;
A
#
# COMPACT_ATOMS: atom_id res chain seq x y z
N MET A 1 -36.80 5.55 12.05
CA MET A 1 -37.06 5.02 13.40
C MET A 1 -37.98 5.97 14.16
N ARG A 2 -38.85 5.47 15.01
CA ARG A 2 -39.79 6.30 15.78
C ARG A 2 -39.82 5.78 17.23
N ALA A 3 -39.51 6.62 18.20
CA ALA A 3 -39.61 6.26 19.61
C ALA A 3 -41.09 6.18 20.01
N TYR A 4 -41.43 5.30 20.95
CA TYR A 4 -42.78 5.22 21.52
C TYR A 4 -42.74 5.00 23.03
N ALA A 5 -43.77 5.44 23.70
CA ALA A 5 -44.01 5.16 25.11
C ALA A 5 -45.45 4.66 25.30
N ILE A 6 -45.64 3.70 26.19
CA ILE A 6 -46.95 3.10 26.50
C ILE A 6 -47.25 3.34 27.98
N ASN A 7 -48.46 3.79 28.28
CA ASN A 7 -48.99 3.85 29.64
C ASN A 7 -50.44 3.37 29.66
N SER A 8 -51.11 3.45 30.80
CA SER A 8 -52.52 3.05 30.97
C SER A 8 -53.51 3.86 30.13
N GLN A 9 -53.13 4.97 29.54
CA GLN A 9 -53.93 5.82 28.65
C GLN A 9 -53.71 5.51 27.16
N GLY A 10 -52.67 4.73 26.82
CA GLY A 10 -52.36 4.31 25.45
C GLY A 10 -50.91 4.46 25.04
N THR A 11 -50.69 4.39 23.76
CA THR A 11 -49.34 4.50 23.14
C THR A 11 -49.18 5.90 22.53
N ALA A 12 -48.10 6.60 22.93
CA ALA A 12 -47.69 7.84 22.32
C ALA A 12 -46.43 7.63 21.49
N TYR A 13 -46.38 8.22 20.31
CA TYR A 13 -45.23 8.14 19.39
C TYR A 13 -44.51 9.49 19.33
N GLY A 14 -43.19 9.48 19.41
CA GLY A 14 -42.38 10.65 19.16
C GLY A 14 -42.29 10.99 17.66
N GLU A 15 -41.58 12.04 17.34
CA GLU A 15 -41.33 12.42 15.95
C GLU A 15 -40.58 11.31 15.20
N GLN A 16 -40.98 11.11 13.96
CA GLN A 16 -40.26 10.18 13.06
C GLN A 16 -38.98 10.84 12.61
N ARG A 17 -37.84 10.21 12.91
CA ARG A 17 -36.53 10.57 12.33
C ARG A 17 -36.15 9.58 11.24
N ASN A 18 -35.94 10.11 10.05
CA ASN A 18 -35.36 9.34 8.94
C ASN A 18 -33.86 9.38 9.09
N PHE A 19 -33.26 8.21 9.11
CA PHE A 19 -31.80 8.06 8.95
C PHE A 19 -31.57 7.63 7.51
N ILE A 20 -30.79 8.41 6.79
CA ILE A 20 -30.18 7.96 5.54
C ILE A 20 -28.95 7.20 5.98
N THR A 21 -28.98 5.87 5.92
CA THR A 21 -27.74 5.09 5.93
C THR A 21 -27.03 5.46 4.65
N GLN A 22 -25.90 6.15 4.75
CA GLN A 22 -24.95 6.18 3.63
C GLN A 22 -24.61 4.72 3.35
N GLN A 23 -25.00 4.26 2.18
CA GLN A 23 -24.54 2.97 1.67
C GLN A 23 -23.01 3.10 1.60
N GLU A 24 -22.26 2.28 2.33
CA GLU A 24 -20.82 2.21 2.19
C GLU A 24 -20.55 1.91 0.71
N GLN A 25 -20.11 2.90 -0.04
CA GLN A 25 -19.60 2.65 -1.38
C GLN A 25 -18.27 1.93 -1.18
N GLY A 26 -18.25 0.65 -1.55
CA GLY A 26 -17.00 -0.11 -1.62
C GLY A 26 -15.99 0.59 -2.53
N PRO A 27 -14.75 0.12 -2.56
CA PRO A 27 -13.70 0.72 -3.38
C PRO A 27 -14.12 0.76 -4.85
N VAL A 28 -13.86 1.90 -5.51
CA VAL A 28 -14.12 2.07 -6.94
C VAL A 28 -12.84 1.73 -7.70
N PHE A 29 -12.92 0.71 -8.55
CA PHE A 29 -11.79 0.25 -9.36
C PHE A 29 -11.79 0.89 -10.74
N GLY A 30 -10.60 1.05 -11.30
CA GLY A 30 -10.35 1.52 -12.66
C GLY A 30 -9.03 0.95 -13.17
N SER A 31 -8.59 1.42 -14.34
CA SER A 31 -7.27 1.07 -14.88
C SER A 31 -6.75 2.19 -15.78
N PHE A 32 -5.44 2.18 -16.06
CA PHE A 32 -4.82 3.04 -17.07
C PHE A 32 -3.61 2.33 -17.70
N PHE A 33 -3.20 2.80 -18.87
CA PHE A 33 -2.00 2.34 -19.54
C PHE A 33 -0.85 3.31 -19.30
N ASP A 34 0.30 2.80 -18.85
CA ASP A 34 1.53 3.56 -18.82
C ASP A 34 2.04 3.77 -20.25
N SER A 35 2.06 5.01 -20.70
CA SER A 35 2.46 5.34 -22.08
C SER A 35 3.93 5.04 -22.38
N ARG A 36 4.76 4.78 -21.36
CA ARG A 36 6.20 4.53 -21.51
C ARG A 36 6.51 3.11 -21.96
N ASP A 37 5.71 2.12 -21.53
CA ASP A 37 5.95 0.70 -21.87
C ASP A 37 4.65 -0.07 -22.19
N GLY A 38 3.49 0.59 -22.15
CA GLY A 38 2.19 -0.01 -22.46
C GLY A 38 1.65 -0.94 -21.36
N TYR A 39 2.27 -0.96 -20.17
CA TYR A 39 1.77 -1.76 -19.06
C TYR A 39 0.43 -1.19 -18.56
N GLN A 40 -0.55 -2.07 -18.35
CA GLN A 40 -1.85 -1.69 -17.80
C GLN A 40 -1.83 -1.88 -16.29
N TYR A 41 -2.02 -0.78 -15.56
CA TYR A 41 -2.16 -0.79 -14.11
C TYR A 41 -3.62 -0.74 -13.70
N GLU A 42 -3.97 -1.58 -12.72
CA GLU A 42 -5.23 -1.46 -11.99
C GLU A 42 -5.14 -0.30 -11.01
N THR A 43 -6.27 0.38 -10.77
CA THR A 43 -6.38 1.50 -9.85
C THR A 43 -7.53 1.33 -8.89
N VAL A 44 -7.44 2.00 -7.74
CA VAL A 44 -8.51 2.03 -6.74
C VAL A 44 -8.69 3.43 -6.21
N THR A 45 -9.95 3.88 -6.10
CA THR A 45 -10.28 5.13 -5.41
C THR A 45 -10.57 4.85 -3.94
N ILE A 46 -9.82 5.50 -3.05
CA ILE A 46 -9.98 5.40 -1.59
C ILE A 46 -10.14 6.82 -1.06
N GLY A 47 -11.34 7.14 -0.61
CA GLY A 47 -11.70 8.54 -0.31
C GLY A 47 -11.67 9.39 -1.57
N GLU A 48 -10.90 10.46 -1.54
CA GLU A 48 -10.69 11.36 -2.69
C GLU A 48 -9.43 11.02 -3.50
N GLN A 49 -8.65 10.02 -3.05
CA GLN A 49 -7.39 9.65 -3.65
C GLN A 49 -7.54 8.47 -4.63
N VAL A 50 -6.89 8.56 -5.79
CA VAL A 50 -6.82 7.45 -6.76
C VAL A 50 -5.42 6.85 -6.73
N TRP A 51 -5.31 5.64 -6.20
CA TRP A 51 -4.08 4.89 -6.05
C TRP A 51 -3.92 3.83 -7.13
N MET A 52 -2.69 3.50 -7.51
CA MET A 52 -2.44 2.21 -8.15
C MET A 52 -2.86 1.09 -7.19
N ALA A 53 -3.52 0.04 -7.68
CA ALA A 53 -3.90 -1.14 -6.90
C ALA A 53 -2.82 -2.23 -6.90
N GLU A 54 -1.68 -1.97 -7.51
CA GLU A 54 -0.50 -2.82 -7.60
C GLU A 54 0.79 -2.00 -7.51
N ASN A 55 1.92 -2.63 -7.23
CA ASN A 55 3.21 -1.95 -7.22
C ASN A 55 3.64 -1.56 -8.63
N LEU A 56 4.33 -0.44 -8.75
CA LEU A 56 4.90 0.00 -10.02
C LEU A 56 5.87 -1.05 -10.59
N ALA A 57 5.70 -1.37 -11.87
CA ALA A 57 6.48 -2.37 -12.60
C ALA A 57 7.34 -1.77 -13.72
N TYR A 58 7.42 -0.44 -13.84
CA TYR A 58 8.23 0.23 -14.84
C TYR A 58 9.72 -0.06 -14.63
N LEU A 59 10.34 -0.78 -15.58
CA LEU A 59 11.73 -1.24 -15.50
C LEU A 59 12.50 -0.80 -16.76
N PRO A 60 13.05 0.43 -16.79
CA PRO A 60 13.81 0.93 -17.95
C PRO A 60 15.18 0.28 -18.08
N THR A 61 15.77 -0.09 -16.95
CA THR A 61 17.02 -0.84 -16.81
C THR A 61 16.94 -1.71 -15.57
N VAL A 62 17.84 -2.68 -15.42
CA VAL A 62 17.94 -3.49 -14.20
C VAL A 62 19.39 -3.57 -13.74
N ASN A 63 19.61 -3.34 -12.46
CA ASN A 63 20.91 -3.39 -11.82
C ASN A 63 21.16 -4.79 -11.25
N PRO A 64 22.38 -5.35 -11.41
CA PRO A 64 22.74 -6.65 -10.86
C PRO A 64 22.85 -6.60 -9.33
N ILE A 65 22.80 -7.77 -8.69
CA ILE A 65 22.96 -7.88 -7.23
C ILE A 65 24.32 -7.34 -6.76
N ALA A 66 25.37 -7.56 -7.55
CA ALA A 66 26.75 -7.24 -7.18
C ALA A 66 27.02 -5.73 -6.96
N GLY A 67 26.17 -4.83 -7.47
CA GLY A 67 26.31 -3.39 -7.27
C GLY A 67 25.94 -2.96 -5.84
N GLU A 68 26.72 -2.08 -5.22
CA GLU A 68 26.28 -1.37 -3.99
C GLU A 68 25.15 -0.42 -4.35
N GLY A 69 24.22 -0.19 -3.40
CA GLY A 69 23.15 0.77 -3.59
C GLY A 69 23.69 2.20 -3.70
N SER A 70 23.07 3.03 -4.50
CA SER A 70 23.44 4.44 -4.72
C SER A 70 22.44 5.40 -4.05
N THR A 71 22.95 6.49 -3.48
CA THR A 71 22.12 7.60 -3.01
C THR A 71 21.97 8.69 -4.07
N THR A 72 22.70 8.63 -5.18
CA THR A 72 22.75 9.69 -6.21
C THR A 72 22.34 9.22 -7.60
N ASN A 73 22.58 7.96 -7.95
CA ASN A 73 22.20 7.39 -9.23
C ASN A 73 20.92 6.54 -9.08
N PRO A 74 20.01 6.53 -10.06
CA PRO A 74 18.83 5.69 -10.02
C PRO A 74 19.22 4.20 -10.17
N ASP A 75 18.74 3.37 -9.23
CA ASP A 75 18.90 1.92 -9.25
C ASP A 75 17.53 1.24 -9.30
N TYR A 76 17.42 0.19 -10.13
CA TYR A 76 16.22 -0.61 -10.35
C TYR A 76 16.55 -2.08 -10.14
N HIS A 77 15.80 -2.77 -9.29
CA HIS A 77 16.02 -4.17 -8.98
C HIS A 77 14.73 -4.99 -9.09
N VAL A 78 14.88 -6.23 -9.49
CA VAL A 78 13.84 -7.26 -9.33
C VAL A 78 14.32 -8.21 -8.24
N TYR A 79 13.43 -8.55 -7.31
CA TYR A 79 13.78 -9.36 -6.14
C TYR A 79 14.48 -10.67 -6.57
N ASN A 80 15.68 -10.90 -6.05
CA ASN A 80 16.55 -12.06 -6.35
C ASN A 80 16.93 -12.26 -7.84
N TYR A 81 16.80 -11.26 -8.69
CA TYR A 81 17.33 -11.31 -10.05
C TYR A 81 18.75 -10.73 -10.06
N ASP A 82 19.72 -11.54 -10.55
CA ASP A 82 21.13 -11.15 -10.69
C ASP A 82 21.53 -11.09 -12.17
N GLY A 83 21.24 -9.99 -12.80
CA GLY A 83 21.54 -9.75 -14.21
C GLY A 83 21.26 -8.32 -14.63
N THR A 84 21.53 -8.04 -15.90
CA THR A 84 21.30 -6.72 -16.52
C THR A 84 20.33 -6.78 -17.71
N ASN A 85 19.71 -7.93 -17.95
CA ASN A 85 18.75 -8.11 -19.03
C ASN A 85 17.33 -7.84 -18.55
N VAL A 86 16.74 -6.75 -19.01
CA VAL A 86 15.38 -6.33 -18.63
C VAL A 86 14.31 -7.37 -19.01
N ALA A 87 14.45 -8.01 -20.20
CA ALA A 87 13.46 -9.00 -20.65
C ALA A 87 13.47 -10.26 -19.77
N GLU A 88 14.66 -10.73 -19.38
CA GLU A 88 14.81 -11.84 -18.44
C GLU A 88 14.29 -11.48 -17.04
N ALA A 89 14.60 -10.28 -16.54
CA ALA A 89 14.09 -9.79 -15.28
C ALA A 89 12.56 -9.76 -15.26
N LYS A 90 11.94 -9.22 -16.33
CA LYS A 90 10.48 -9.18 -16.50
C LYS A 90 9.83 -10.56 -16.62
N ALA A 91 10.56 -11.59 -17.05
CA ALA A 91 10.08 -12.96 -17.15
C ALA A 91 10.06 -13.70 -15.79
N THR A 92 10.65 -13.13 -14.73
CA THR A 92 10.69 -13.77 -13.42
C THR A 92 9.34 -13.67 -12.70
N ASN A 93 9.01 -14.69 -11.89
CA ASN A 93 7.81 -14.68 -11.05
C ASN A 93 7.82 -13.50 -10.07
N ASN A 94 8.98 -13.11 -9.55
CA ASN A 94 9.10 -12.00 -8.60
C ASN A 94 8.73 -10.66 -9.25
N TYR A 95 9.18 -10.42 -10.50
CA TYR A 95 8.73 -9.23 -11.23
C TYR A 95 7.22 -9.23 -11.47
N GLN A 96 6.69 -10.35 -11.96
CA GLN A 96 5.25 -10.46 -12.29
C GLN A 96 4.35 -10.34 -11.05
N THR A 97 4.87 -10.73 -9.87
CA THR A 97 4.08 -10.68 -8.62
C THR A 97 4.28 -9.36 -7.88
N TYR A 98 5.51 -8.89 -7.75
CA TYR A 98 5.86 -7.79 -6.84
C TYR A 98 6.27 -6.50 -7.54
N GLY A 99 6.47 -6.52 -8.86
CA GLY A 99 6.97 -5.38 -9.62
C GLY A 99 8.46 -5.14 -9.39
N VAL A 100 8.85 -3.88 -9.30
CA VAL A 100 10.23 -3.41 -9.23
C VAL A 100 10.52 -2.79 -7.88
N LEU A 101 11.73 -2.98 -7.38
CA LEU A 101 12.29 -2.28 -6.22
C LEU A 101 13.18 -1.14 -6.73
N TYR A 102 12.89 0.06 -6.30
CA TYR A 102 13.57 1.31 -6.68
C TYR A 102 14.38 1.83 -5.51
N ASN A 103 15.61 2.33 -5.73
CA ASN A 103 16.20 3.21 -4.72
C ASN A 103 15.46 4.56 -4.72
N TRP A 104 15.69 5.42 -3.71
CA TRP A 104 14.91 6.65 -3.60
C TRP A 104 15.10 7.61 -4.79
N THR A 105 16.32 7.71 -5.31
CA THR A 105 16.63 8.51 -6.51
C THR A 105 15.83 8.06 -7.73
N ALA A 106 15.69 6.75 -7.94
CA ALA A 106 14.84 6.22 -9.00
C ALA A 106 13.35 6.46 -8.71
N ALA A 107 12.93 6.27 -7.46
CA ALA A 107 11.53 6.39 -7.04
C ALA A 107 10.95 7.79 -7.28
N LEU A 108 11.74 8.86 -7.07
CA LEU A 108 11.30 10.25 -7.27
C LEU A 108 10.81 10.55 -8.69
N SER A 109 11.27 9.80 -9.69
CA SER A 109 10.88 9.98 -11.10
C SER A 109 10.23 8.75 -11.72
N ALA A 110 9.92 7.72 -10.92
CA ALA A 110 9.44 6.45 -11.43
C ALA A 110 7.97 6.48 -11.88
N CYS A 111 7.13 7.32 -11.29
CA CYS A 111 5.71 7.40 -11.61
C CYS A 111 5.48 7.92 -13.03
N PRO A 112 4.46 7.40 -13.76
CA PRO A 112 4.15 7.85 -15.12
C PRO A 112 3.52 9.25 -15.14
N PRO A 113 3.45 9.93 -16.29
CA PRO A 113 2.78 11.22 -16.41
C PRO A 113 1.34 11.20 -15.89
N GLY A 114 0.95 12.21 -15.10
CA GLY A 114 -0.34 12.30 -14.41
C GLY A 114 -0.40 11.52 -13.10
N TRP A 115 0.76 11.03 -12.63
CA TRP A 115 0.95 10.33 -11.36
C TRP A 115 2.24 10.77 -10.70
N HIS A 116 2.27 10.75 -9.37
CA HIS A 116 3.46 11.10 -8.60
C HIS A 116 3.76 10.09 -7.50
N LEU A 117 4.98 10.13 -6.99
CA LEU A 117 5.38 9.41 -5.79
C LEU A 117 4.72 10.10 -4.58
N PRO A 118 3.85 9.40 -3.81
CA PRO A 118 3.10 10.04 -2.74
C PRO A 118 4.00 10.58 -1.64
N SER A 119 3.64 11.73 -1.09
CA SER A 119 4.23 12.28 0.14
C SER A 119 3.77 11.49 1.39
N ASP A 120 4.46 11.67 2.49
CA ASP A 120 4.07 11.12 3.80
C ASP A 120 2.70 11.66 4.26
N GLU A 121 2.38 12.91 3.91
CA GLU A 121 1.06 13.49 4.19
C GLU A 121 -0.07 12.79 3.43
N GLU A 122 0.13 12.46 2.16
CA GLU A 122 -0.86 11.75 1.34
C GLU A 122 -1.10 10.32 1.83
N TRP A 123 -0.06 9.63 2.31
CA TRP A 123 -0.19 8.36 3.00
C TRP A 123 -0.94 8.50 4.34
N THR A 124 -0.73 9.61 5.05
CA THR A 124 -1.46 9.92 6.29
C THR A 124 -2.95 10.14 6.01
N ILE A 125 -3.28 10.82 4.90
CA ILE A 125 -4.68 11.00 4.44
C ILE A 125 -5.31 9.63 4.16
N LEU A 126 -4.64 8.75 3.41
CA LEU A 126 -5.09 7.38 3.14
C LEU A 126 -5.35 6.61 4.44
N GLY A 127 -4.37 6.54 5.34
CA GLY A 127 -4.47 5.79 6.59
C GLY A 127 -5.60 6.32 7.50
N THR A 128 -5.72 7.65 7.57
CA THR A 128 -6.78 8.33 8.34
C THR A 128 -8.17 8.04 7.76
N TYR A 129 -8.31 8.11 6.43
CA TYR A 129 -9.56 7.76 5.78
C TYR A 129 -9.96 6.32 6.10
N LEU A 130 -9.04 5.37 5.91
CA LEU A 130 -9.31 3.96 6.19
C LEU A 130 -9.73 3.73 7.65
N ALA A 131 -8.99 4.29 8.61
CA ALA A 131 -9.29 4.13 10.03
C ALA A 131 -10.65 4.70 10.43
N ASN A 132 -11.11 5.77 9.76
CA ASN A 132 -12.36 6.46 10.09
C ASN A 132 -13.57 5.96 9.30
N ASN A 133 -13.39 5.09 8.31
CA ASN A 133 -14.47 4.62 7.43
C ASN A 133 -14.65 3.10 7.46
N GLY A 134 -14.41 2.44 8.61
CA GLY A 134 -14.76 1.04 8.81
C GLY A 134 -13.81 0.03 8.15
N TYR A 135 -12.55 0.42 7.92
CA TYR A 135 -11.50 -0.47 7.35
C TYR A 135 -10.57 -1.06 8.42
N ASN A 136 -10.73 -0.72 9.71
CA ASN A 136 -10.07 -1.46 10.78
C ASN A 136 -10.61 -2.88 10.82
N TYR A 137 -9.75 -3.87 11.02
CA TYR A 137 -10.12 -5.31 10.94
C TYR A 137 -11.24 -5.71 11.93
N ASP A 138 -11.42 -4.96 13.01
CA ASP A 138 -12.43 -5.19 14.05
C ASP A 138 -13.66 -4.26 13.88
N GLY A 139 -13.77 -3.51 12.79
CA GLY A 139 -14.84 -2.57 12.51
C GLY A 139 -14.82 -1.30 13.35
N SER A 140 -13.82 -1.11 14.21
CA SER A 140 -13.69 0.11 15.04
C SER A 140 -13.40 1.34 14.18
N ILE A 141 -13.75 2.50 14.69
CA ILE A 141 -13.47 3.81 14.08
C ILE A 141 -12.32 4.47 14.82
N GLY A 142 -11.39 5.05 14.07
CA GLY A 142 -10.17 5.66 14.61
C GLY A 142 -9.09 4.64 14.95
N GLY A 143 -7.94 5.13 15.40
CA GLY A 143 -6.76 4.29 15.59
C GLY A 143 -6.08 3.92 14.27
N ASN A 144 -5.32 2.82 14.27
CA ASN A 144 -4.60 2.34 13.07
C ASN A 144 -4.56 0.81 13.08
N LYS A 145 -5.64 0.16 12.61
CA LYS A 145 -5.77 -1.30 12.51
C LYS A 145 -6.11 -1.72 11.08
N THR A 146 -5.60 -0.97 10.10
CA THR A 146 -6.01 -1.02 8.70
C THR A 146 -5.19 -1.98 7.84
N ALA A 147 -4.11 -2.59 8.38
CA ALA A 147 -3.18 -3.40 7.58
C ALA A 147 -3.88 -4.56 6.85
N LYS A 148 -4.80 -5.28 7.51
CA LYS A 148 -5.54 -6.38 6.88
C LYS A 148 -6.40 -5.89 5.70
N SER A 149 -7.06 -4.75 5.83
CA SER A 149 -7.91 -4.21 4.76
C SER A 149 -7.12 -3.71 3.56
N MET A 150 -5.85 -3.41 3.74
CA MET A 150 -4.94 -3.04 2.66
C MET A 150 -4.23 -4.25 2.03
N ALA A 151 -4.05 -5.34 2.79
CA ALA A 151 -3.23 -6.48 2.41
C ALA A 151 -3.93 -7.36 1.36
N SER A 152 -3.18 -7.73 0.31
CA SER A 152 -3.57 -8.75 -0.67
C SER A 152 -4.02 -10.06 -0.01
N ALA A 153 -4.82 -10.85 -0.73
CA ALA A 153 -5.30 -12.13 -0.23
C ALA A 153 -4.19 -13.18 -0.03
N THR A 154 -3.07 -13.03 -0.74
CA THR A 154 -1.97 -14.00 -0.80
C THR A 154 -0.62 -13.32 -0.62
N GLY A 155 0.43 -14.14 -0.45
CA GLY A 155 1.83 -13.70 -0.40
C GLY A 155 2.37 -13.44 1.00
N TRP A 156 1.53 -13.21 2.00
CA TRP A 156 1.92 -12.95 3.38
C TRP A 156 2.27 -14.23 4.13
N ASN A 157 3.38 -14.21 4.87
CA ASN A 157 3.76 -15.31 5.76
C ASN A 157 2.72 -15.49 6.89
N PRO A 158 2.49 -16.74 7.37
CA PRO A 158 1.51 -17.01 8.40
C PRO A 158 1.82 -16.30 9.72
N SER A 159 0.77 -15.86 10.41
CA SER A 159 0.83 -15.30 11.77
C SER A 159 -0.37 -15.79 12.58
N SER A 160 -0.18 -15.95 13.89
CA SER A 160 -1.25 -16.23 14.85
C SER A 160 -1.82 -14.98 15.52
N ASN A 161 -1.23 -13.81 15.26
CA ASN A 161 -1.73 -12.54 15.81
C ASN A 161 -3.07 -12.18 15.17
N GLU A 162 -3.97 -11.66 16.00
CA GLU A 162 -5.32 -11.29 15.55
C GLU A 162 -5.29 -10.07 14.62
N GLY A 163 -6.09 -10.10 13.56
CA GLY A 163 -6.34 -8.97 12.66
C GLY A 163 -5.17 -8.54 11.77
N VAL A 164 -4.09 -9.31 11.71
CA VAL A 164 -2.89 -8.97 10.92
C VAL A 164 -2.94 -9.53 9.50
N PRO A 165 -2.13 -9.02 8.56
CA PRO A 165 -2.04 -9.55 7.20
C PRO A 165 -1.74 -11.05 7.09
N GLY A 166 -0.92 -11.61 7.98
CA GLY A 166 -0.54 -13.03 7.99
C GLY A 166 -1.57 -13.98 8.58
N ASN A 167 -2.65 -13.48 9.21
CA ASN A 167 -3.71 -14.33 9.77
C ASN A 167 -4.90 -14.41 8.83
N THR A 168 -5.57 -15.57 8.77
CA THR A 168 -6.77 -15.80 7.94
C THR A 168 -8.08 -15.41 8.63
N ASP A 169 -8.02 -14.94 9.87
CA ASP A 169 -9.16 -14.36 10.61
C ASP A 169 -9.74 -13.12 9.90
N TYR A 170 -10.94 -12.73 10.24
CA TYR A 170 -11.64 -11.56 9.65
C TYR A 170 -11.55 -11.52 8.11
N PRO A 171 -11.98 -12.57 7.40
CA PRO A 171 -11.82 -12.66 5.94
C PRO A 171 -12.55 -11.54 5.18
N GLU A 172 -13.62 -10.98 5.74
CA GLU A 172 -14.39 -9.86 5.18
C GLU A 172 -13.60 -8.54 5.13
N TYR A 173 -12.57 -8.42 5.95
CA TYR A 173 -11.66 -7.26 5.94
C TYR A 173 -10.45 -7.47 5.03
N ARG A 174 -10.17 -8.71 4.60
CA ARG A 174 -9.02 -8.98 3.73
C ARG A 174 -9.15 -8.21 2.42
N ASN A 175 -8.19 -7.30 2.15
CA ASN A 175 -8.18 -6.43 0.97
C ASN A 175 -9.49 -5.62 0.76
N LYS A 176 -10.21 -5.32 1.83
CA LYS A 176 -11.47 -4.58 1.78
C LYS A 176 -11.31 -3.21 1.10
N SER A 177 -10.15 -2.58 1.23
CA SER A 177 -9.86 -1.29 0.62
C SER A 177 -9.55 -1.37 -0.89
N GLY A 178 -9.27 -2.56 -1.43
CA GLY A 178 -8.81 -2.74 -2.79
C GLY A 178 -7.37 -2.30 -3.04
N PHE A 179 -6.64 -1.88 -2.00
CA PHE A 179 -5.25 -1.43 -2.14
C PHE A 179 -4.30 -2.55 -2.58
N SER A 180 -4.59 -3.81 -2.26
CA SER A 180 -3.88 -5.02 -2.73
C SER A 180 -2.37 -5.01 -2.43
N ALA A 181 -2.00 -4.64 -1.20
CA ALA A 181 -0.61 -4.62 -0.74
C ALA A 181 0.02 -6.02 -0.78
N LEU A 182 1.12 -6.18 -1.50
CA LEU A 182 1.89 -7.43 -1.60
C LEU A 182 3.21 -7.30 -0.81
N PRO A 183 3.61 -8.33 -0.04
CA PRO A 183 4.85 -8.32 0.74
C PRO A 183 6.08 -8.60 -0.13
N GLY A 184 6.42 -7.66 -1.01
CA GLY A 184 7.51 -7.77 -1.99
C GLY A 184 8.90 -7.69 -1.39
N GLY A 185 9.02 -7.45 -0.08
CA GLY A 185 10.30 -7.33 0.59
C GLY A 185 11.07 -6.06 0.22
N ILE A 186 12.35 -6.09 0.47
CA ILE A 186 13.28 -4.97 0.30
C ILE A 186 14.61 -5.45 -0.27
N ARG A 187 15.42 -4.53 -0.83
CA ARG A 187 16.85 -4.72 -1.04
C ARG A 187 17.63 -3.72 -0.21
N LEU A 188 18.55 -4.21 0.61
CA LEU A 188 19.47 -3.38 1.38
C LEU A 188 20.65 -2.90 0.51
N ASN A 189 21.30 -1.80 0.88
CA ASN A 189 22.47 -1.26 0.20
C ASN A 189 23.65 -2.24 0.17
N ASN A 190 23.71 -3.19 1.10
CA ASN A 190 24.71 -4.25 1.19
C ASN A 190 24.42 -5.44 0.27
N ARG A 191 23.55 -5.30 -0.74
CA ARG A 191 23.20 -6.30 -1.78
C ARG A 191 22.27 -7.42 -1.33
N VAL A 192 21.78 -7.39 -0.09
CA VAL A 192 20.90 -8.43 0.45
C VAL A 192 19.46 -8.11 0.11
N PHE A 193 18.74 -9.03 -0.52
CA PHE A 193 17.29 -9.04 -0.58
C PHE A 193 16.73 -9.69 0.68
N ASN A 194 15.73 -9.09 1.26
CA ASN A 194 15.17 -9.54 2.54
C ASN A 194 13.66 -9.28 2.61
N GLU A 195 13.00 -9.83 3.63
CA GLU A 195 11.62 -9.53 4.05
C GLU A 195 10.51 -9.90 3.04
N ILE A 196 10.79 -10.65 1.95
CA ILE A 196 9.72 -11.16 1.09
C ILE A 196 8.74 -12.04 1.90
N GLY A 197 7.46 -11.85 1.73
CA GLY A 197 6.43 -12.49 2.54
C GLY A 197 6.19 -11.85 3.92
N ASN A 198 7.15 -11.08 4.43
CA ASN A 198 7.06 -10.44 5.76
C ASN A 198 6.65 -8.97 5.70
N GLN A 199 7.16 -8.23 4.72
CA GLN A 199 6.95 -6.78 4.65
C GLN A 199 6.61 -6.33 3.24
N ALA A 200 5.71 -5.35 3.18
CA ALA A 200 5.53 -4.45 2.04
C ALA A 200 6.03 -3.07 2.47
N VAL A 201 7.00 -2.53 1.73
CA VAL A 201 7.60 -1.23 2.03
C VAL A 201 7.50 -0.34 0.79
N TRP A 202 7.00 0.88 0.96
CA TRP A 202 6.87 1.86 -0.10
C TRP A 202 7.60 3.14 0.23
N TRP A 203 8.28 3.68 -0.76
CA TRP A 203 8.84 5.02 -0.70
C TRP A 203 7.77 6.09 -0.54
N THR A 204 8.12 7.16 0.15
CA THR A 204 7.45 8.46 0.03
C THR A 204 8.39 9.46 -0.64
N SER A 205 7.83 10.56 -1.16
CA SER A 205 8.63 11.68 -1.68
C SER A 205 9.19 12.59 -0.58
N THR A 206 8.88 12.30 0.69
CA THR A 206 9.25 13.13 1.83
C THR A 206 10.60 12.71 2.40
N GLU A 207 11.56 13.63 2.39
CA GLU A 207 12.86 13.45 3.04
C GLU A 207 12.73 13.40 4.56
N ASP A 208 13.66 12.70 5.22
CA ASP A 208 13.80 12.80 6.68
C ASP A 208 14.63 14.03 7.03
N ASN A 209 14.00 15.02 7.66
CA ASN A 209 14.66 16.26 8.06
C ASN A 209 15.71 16.10 9.18
N LEU A 210 15.80 14.93 9.80
CA LEU A 210 16.71 14.65 10.91
C LEU A 210 17.97 13.90 10.46
N ASN A 211 17.88 13.15 9.36
CA ASN A 211 18.95 12.30 8.88
C ASN A 211 19.18 12.53 7.39
N ASN A 212 20.40 12.94 7.05
CA ASN A 212 20.81 13.08 5.63
C ASN A 212 20.76 11.74 4.92
N GLU A 213 20.38 11.74 3.63
CA GLU A 213 20.27 10.55 2.79
C GLU A 213 19.21 9.52 3.28
N PHE A 214 18.25 9.98 4.11
CA PHE A 214 17.08 9.19 4.51
C PHE A 214 15.79 9.85 4.05
N SER A 215 14.79 9.03 3.78
CA SER A 215 13.42 9.48 3.55
C SER A 215 12.44 8.65 4.36
N LEU A 216 11.23 9.18 4.47
CA LEU A 216 10.13 8.47 5.09
C LEU A 216 9.63 7.35 4.17
N CYS A 217 9.15 6.27 4.76
CA CYS A 217 8.54 5.16 4.05
C CYS A 217 7.30 4.66 4.79
N GLN A 218 6.44 3.94 4.08
CA GLN A 218 5.28 3.28 4.66
C GLN A 218 5.48 1.78 4.64
N VAL A 219 5.05 1.10 5.70
CA VAL A 219 5.33 -0.31 5.93
C VAL A 219 4.10 -1.05 6.41
N LEU A 220 3.75 -2.14 5.75
CA LEU A 220 2.88 -3.19 6.29
C LEU A 220 3.73 -4.40 6.66
N VAL A 221 3.44 -5.00 7.81
CA VAL A 221 4.14 -6.18 8.32
C VAL A 221 3.15 -7.33 8.53
N TYR A 222 3.55 -8.55 8.16
CA TYR A 222 2.69 -9.74 8.19
C TYR A 222 2.02 -10.01 9.55
N ASN A 223 2.64 -9.56 10.65
CA ASN A 223 2.21 -9.80 12.03
C ASN A 223 1.86 -8.51 12.81
N ASN A 224 1.59 -7.41 12.11
CA ASN A 224 1.19 -6.12 12.69
C ASN A 224 -0.12 -5.64 12.06
N VAL A 225 -1.01 -5.05 12.86
CA VAL A 225 -2.33 -4.57 12.42
C VAL A 225 -2.29 -3.21 11.75
N SER A 226 -1.17 -2.49 11.83
CA SER A 226 -1.06 -1.07 11.49
C SER A 226 -0.36 -0.84 10.15
N LEU A 227 -0.74 0.22 9.46
CA LEU A 227 0.11 0.89 8.47
C LEU A 227 1.13 1.73 9.24
N ASN A 228 2.40 1.36 9.16
CA ASN A 228 3.46 1.97 9.95
C ASN A 228 4.27 2.96 9.10
N ARG A 229 4.65 4.06 9.71
CA ARG A 229 5.61 5.02 9.18
C ARG A 229 7.02 4.63 9.63
N GLY A 230 7.95 4.58 8.70
CA GLY A 230 9.37 4.30 8.95
C GLY A 230 10.28 5.34 8.33
N GLN A 231 11.59 5.14 8.55
CA GLN A 231 12.67 5.86 7.89
C GLN A 231 13.58 4.84 7.22
N THR A 232 14.13 5.19 6.06
CA THR A 232 14.99 4.27 5.33
C THR A 232 16.04 5.03 4.52
N TYR A 233 17.21 4.40 4.38
CA TYR A 233 18.36 4.96 3.67
C TYR A 233 18.10 4.97 2.15
N TRP A 234 18.46 6.05 1.46
CA TRP A 234 18.16 6.24 0.03
C TRP A 234 18.75 5.18 -0.89
N ALA A 235 19.84 4.54 -0.48
CA ALA A 235 20.48 3.46 -1.24
C ALA A 235 19.81 2.08 -1.04
N HIS A 236 18.82 1.96 -0.16
CA HIS A 236 17.95 0.78 -0.12
C HIS A 236 17.00 0.80 -1.32
N SER A 237 16.38 -0.32 -1.64
CA SER A 237 15.36 -0.36 -2.69
C SER A 237 14.06 -0.92 -2.16
N HIS A 238 12.97 -0.20 -2.42
CA HIS A 238 11.61 -0.52 -2.01
C HIS A 238 10.64 -0.40 -3.18
N SER A 239 9.45 -0.89 -2.98
CA SER A 239 8.37 -0.71 -3.95
C SER A 239 7.97 0.77 -4.08
N VAL A 240 7.35 1.09 -5.20
CA VAL A 240 6.67 2.36 -5.46
C VAL A 240 5.20 2.09 -5.70
N ARG A 241 4.35 2.93 -5.15
CA ARG A 241 2.91 2.94 -5.39
C ARG A 241 2.50 4.36 -5.71
N CYS A 242 2.18 4.65 -6.98
CA CYS A 242 1.89 6.01 -7.39
C CYS A 242 0.47 6.44 -7.04
N LEU A 243 0.32 7.74 -6.79
CA LEU A 243 -0.94 8.44 -6.59
C LEU A 243 -1.20 9.33 -7.80
N ARG A 244 -2.47 9.42 -8.24
CA ARG A 244 -2.86 10.26 -9.38
C ARG A 244 -2.88 11.74 -8.96
N ASP A 245 -2.40 12.63 -9.86
CA ASP A 245 -2.40 14.09 -9.71
C ASP A 245 -3.81 14.69 -9.60
#